data_f99fbe5d5c1a97fdd9d0836d4d8dc8fa
#
_entry.id   f99fbe5d5c1a97fdd9d0836d4d8dc8fa
#
_cell.length_a   1.000
_cell.length_b   1.000
_cell.length_c   1.000
_cell.angle_alpha   90.00
_cell.angle_beta   90.00
_cell.angle_gamma   90.00
#
_symmetry.space_group_name_H-M   'P 1'
#
loop_
_entity.id
_entity.type
_entity.pdbx_description
1 polymer ?
#
loop_
_entity_poly.entity_id
_entity_poly.type
_entity_poly.pdbx_seq_one_letter_code
_entity_poly.pdbx_strand_id
1 'polypeptide(L)'
;MFNNKNTAFVVTDPQVEFLKPKGAGYGLTKDILRKYHTTENLTELFKHAKAKGYKIFISPHYFYDHDQNWKFGGQGEQMMLNNKMFHREHQYQETVKGSGADFVEELKPYLDENTIITSPHKIFGPESNDLALQLRKNGIDTVILAGMN
;
A
#
# COMPACT_ATOMS: atom_id res chain seq x y z
N MET A 1 -22.32 14.24 3.46
CA MET A 1 -21.27 13.77 4.39
C MET A 1 -21.14 12.26 4.18
N PHE A 2 -19.94 11.74 4.05
CA PHE A 2 -19.74 10.29 3.88
C PHE A 2 -20.18 9.54 5.15
N ASN A 3 -20.85 8.41 4.95
CA ASN A 3 -21.33 7.57 6.05
C ASN A 3 -20.25 6.51 6.36
N ASN A 4 -19.70 6.52 7.57
CA ASN A 4 -18.65 5.59 7.98
C ASN A 4 -19.08 4.11 8.07
N LYS A 5 -20.39 3.83 7.99
CA LYS A 5 -20.90 2.44 7.98
C LYS A 5 -20.67 1.73 6.65
N ASN A 6 -20.70 2.48 5.54
CA ASN A 6 -20.54 1.94 4.19
C ASN A 6 -19.45 2.63 3.36
N THR A 7 -18.71 3.57 3.97
CA THR A 7 -17.56 4.24 3.35
C THR A 7 -16.28 3.80 4.03
N ALA A 8 -15.25 3.47 3.25
CA ALA A 8 -13.93 3.13 3.74
C ALA A 8 -12.85 4.08 3.21
N PHE A 9 -11.78 4.24 3.98
CA PHE A 9 -10.54 4.82 3.51
C PHE A 9 -9.64 3.70 2.98
N VAL A 10 -9.31 3.76 1.70
CA VAL A 10 -8.49 2.77 1.00
C VAL A 10 -7.15 3.39 0.63
N VAL A 11 -6.06 2.72 0.95
CA VAL A 11 -4.71 3.20 0.67
C VAL A 11 -3.91 2.15 -0.07
N THR A 12 -3.33 2.54 -1.21
CA THR A 12 -2.40 1.70 -1.97
C THR A 12 -0.96 2.09 -1.67
N ASP A 13 -0.09 1.11 -1.54
CA ASP A 13 1.37 1.24 -1.43
C ASP A 13 1.89 2.24 -0.38
N PRO A 14 1.37 2.28 0.87
CA PRO A 14 1.88 3.20 1.88
C PRO A 14 3.22 2.70 2.45
N GLN A 15 4.14 2.36 1.57
CA GLN A 15 5.35 1.60 1.85
C GLN A 15 6.61 2.45 1.67
N VAL A 16 7.66 2.04 2.36
CA VAL A 16 8.98 2.69 2.33
C VAL A 16 9.52 2.85 0.92
N GLU A 17 9.19 1.91 0.02
CA GLU A 17 9.68 1.86 -1.35
C GLU A 17 9.54 3.18 -2.10
N PHE A 18 8.38 3.83 -1.99
CA PHE A 18 8.13 5.11 -2.63
C PHE A 18 8.22 6.31 -1.69
N LEU A 19 7.96 6.09 -0.39
CA LEU A 19 7.74 7.19 0.56
C LEU A 19 8.99 7.59 1.34
N LYS A 20 10.09 6.83 1.27
CA LYS A 20 11.31 7.07 2.05
C LYS A 20 12.59 6.99 1.20
N PRO A 21 13.62 7.78 1.55
CA PRO A 21 14.87 7.84 0.80
C PRO A 21 15.58 6.51 0.59
N LYS A 22 15.35 5.52 1.46
CA LYS A 22 15.94 4.18 1.35
C LYS A 22 15.19 3.27 0.37
N GLY A 23 14.01 3.66 -0.09
CA GLY A 23 13.25 2.91 -1.09
C GLY A 23 13.83 3.08 -2.50
N ALA A 24 13.88 1.99 -3.28
CA ALA A 24 14.43 2.04 -4.63
C ALA A 24 13.60 2.93 -5.57
N GLY A 25 12.29 3.03 -5.32
CA GLY A 25 11.36 3.89 -6.07
C GLY A 25 11.33 5.35 -5.64
N TYR A 26 11.97 5.72 -4.52
CA TYR A 26 11.92 7.08 -3.98
C TYR A 26 12.39 8.16 -4.96
N GLY A 27 13.38 7.83 -5.78
CA GLY A 27 13.89 8.75 -6.81
C GLY A 27 12.81 9.22 -7.80
N LEU A 28 11.79 8.40 -8.05
CA LEU A 28 10.68 8.69 -8.96
C LEU A 28 9.64 9.63 -8.31
N THR A 29 9.55 9.64 -6.99
CA THR A 29 8.44 10.26 -6.24
C THR A 29 8.86 11.46 -5.39
N LYS A 30 10.13 11.59 -5.05
CA LYS A 30 10.67 12.56 -4.07
C LYS A 30 10.20 13.99 -4.25
N ASP A 31 10.11 14.47 -5.50
CA ASP A 31 9.74 15.86 -5.79
C ASP A 31 8.24 16.10 -5.56
N ILE A 32 7.41 15.11 -5.92
CA ILE A 32 5.96 15.14 -5.66
C ILE A 32 5.70 15.03 -4.15
N LEU A 33 6.38 14.10 -3.48
CA LEU A 33 6.25 13.92 -2.02
C LEU A 33 6.57 15.21 -1.27
N ARG A 34 7.66 15.88 -1.65
CA ARG A 34 8.08 17.13 -1.04
C ARG A 34 7.10 18.27 -1.35
N LYS A 35 6.70 18.40 -2.63
CA LYS A 35 5.81 19.48 -3.08
C LYS A 35 4.44 19.44 -2.41
N TYR A 36 3.89 18.25 -2.22
CA TYR A 36 2.53 18.07 -1.71
C TYR A 36 2.47 17.56 -0.27
N HIS A 37 3.61 17.46 0.42
CA HIS A 37 3.67 16.92 1.79
C HIS A 37 2.92 15.59 1.92
N THR A 38 3.16 14.68 0.95
CA THR A 38 2.32 13.48 0.76
C THR A 38 2.31 12.58 1.99
N THR A 39 3.48 12.33 2.61
CA THR A 39 3.57 11.45 3.78
C THR A 39 2.84 12.04 4.99
N GLU A 40 3.02 13.35 5.21
CA GLU A 40 2.36 14.08 6.28
C GLU A 40 0.84 14.11 6.09
N ASN A 41 0.39 14.42 4.87
CA ASN A 41 -1.04 14.45 4.53
C ASN A 41 -1.67 13.04 4.64
N LEU A 42 -0.96 12.01 4.21
CA LEU A 42 -1.42 10.63 4.37
C LEU A 42 -1.57 10.26 5.85
N THR A 43 -0.61 10.64 6.69
CA THR A 43 -0.67 10.43 8.14
C THR A 43 -1.89 11.11 8.76
N GLU A 44 -2.16 12.36 8.40
CA GLU A 44 -3.36 13.07 8.87
C GLU A 44 -4.66 12.41 8.38
N LEU A 45 -4.70 11.89 7.15
CA LEU A 45 -5.85 11.13 6.65
C LEU A 45 -6.10 9.86 7.48
N PHE A 46 -5.06 9.10 7.82
CA PHE A 46 -5.18 7.93 8.71
C PHE A 46 -5.73 8.32 10.08
N LYS A 47 -5.15 9.34 10.70
CA LYS A 47 -5.58 9.87 11.99
C LYS A 47 -7.04 10.27 11.98
N HIS A 48 -7.48 11.04 10.97
CA HIS A 48 -8.85 11.48 10.84
C HIS A 48 -9.82 10.32 10.53
N ALA A 49 -9.42 9.37 9.69
CA ALA A 49 -10.24 8.21 9.39
C ALA A 49 -10.51 7.39 10.66
N LYS A 50 -9.47 7.12 11.47
CA LYS A 50 -9.61 6.45 12.77
C LYS A 50 -10.49 7.23 13.74
N ALA A 51 -10.24 8.52 13.92
CA ALA A 51 -11.00 9.36 14.84
C ALA A 51 -12.50 9.43 14.49
N LYS A 52 -12.84 9.29 13.20
CA LYS A 52 -14.22 9.30 12.70
C LYS A 52 -14.85 7.91 12.52
N GLY A 53 -14.13 6.86 12.91
CA GLY A 53 -14.62 5.49 12.85
C GLY A 53 -14.77 4.91 11.43
N TYR A 54 -14.02 5.44 10.44
CA TYR A 54 -13.96 4.81 9.14
C TYR A 54 -13.09 3.56 9.19
N LYS A 55 -13.52 2.51 8.50
CA LYS A 55 -12.65 1.36 8.24
C LYS A 55 -11.53 1.75 7.29
N ILE A 56 -10.33 1.26 7.57
CA ILE A 56 -9.15 1.47 6.72
C ILE A 56 -8.79 0.16 6.05
N PHE A 57 -8.59 0.20 4.74
CA PHE A 57 -8.08 -0.91 3.95
C PHE A 57 -6.75 -0.50 3.34
N ILE A 58 -5.76 -1.38 3.43
CA ILE A 58 -4.45 -1.18 2.81
C ILE A 58 -4.25 -2.28 1.78
N SER A 59 -3.92 -1.86 0.56
CA SER A 59 -3.52 -2.74 -0.52
C SER A 59 -2.00 -2.61 -0.72
N PRO A 60 -1.20 -3.51 -0.13
CA PRO A 60 0.25 -3.44 -0.23
C PRO A 60 0.75 -4.10 -1.51
N HIS A 61 1.96 -3.74 -1.92
CA HIS A 61 2.66 -4.31 -3.05
C HIS A 61 3.83 -5.18 -2.57
N TYR A 62 3.86 -6.45 -2.96
CA TYR A 62 4.98 -7.35 -2.69
C TYR A 62 5.31 -8.21 -3.91
N PHE A 63 6.61 -8.37 -4.18
CA PHE A 63 7.13 -9.41 -5.05
C PHE A 63 7.84 -10.48 -4.22
N TYR A 64 7.52 -11.75 -4.48
CA TYR A 64 8.16 -12.90 -3.88
C TYR A 64 9.15 -13.53 -4.86
N ASP A 65 9.98 -14.48 -4.40
CA ASP A 65 10.93 -15.18 -5.26
C ASP A 65 10.26 -15.88 -6.44
N HIS A 66 9.06 -16.43 -6.24
CA HIS A 66 8.31 -17.08 -7.31
C HIS A 66 7.71 -16.11 -8.34
N ASP A 67 7.72 -14.80 -8.07
CA ASP A 67 7.34 -13.77 -9.04
C ASP A 67 8.48 -13.38 -9.98
N GLN A 68 9.68 -13.90 -9.76
CA GLN A 68 10.83 -13.65 -10.62
C GLN A 68 10.70 -14.40 -11.96
N ASN A 69 11.51 -14.02 -12.93
CA ASN A 69 11.50 -14.64 -14.27
C ASN A 69 10.16 -14.54 -15.00
N TRP A 70 9.53 -13.42 -14.90
CA TRP A 70 8.25 -13.16 -15.55
C TRP A 70 8.36 -13.22 -17.07
N LYS A 71 7.75 -14.25 -17.68
CA LYS A 71 7.87 -14.54 -19.12
C LYS A 71 7.27 -13.47 -20.02
N PHE A 72 6.16 -12.88 -19.61
CA PHE A 72 5.34 -11.97 -20.41
C PHE A 72 5.22 -10.58 -19.75
N GLY A 73 6.09 -10.27 -18.81
CA GLY A 73 6.08 -8.99 -18.13
C GLY A 73 6.51 -7.86 -19.05
N GLY A 74 5.89 -6.70 -18.88
CA GLY A 74 6.26 -5.48 -19.55
C GLY A 74 7.54 -4.84 -18.98
N GLN A 75 7.92 -3.70 -19.53
CA GLN A 75 9.13 -2.97 -19.08
C GLN A 75 9.01 -2.51 -17.61
N GLY A 76 7.80 -2.14 -17.16
CA GLY A 76 7.55 -1.70 -15.79
C GLY A 76 7.81 -2.82 -14.80
N GLU A 77 7.27 -4.02 -15.05
CA GLU A 77 7.49 -5.21 -14.23
C GLU A 77 8.96 -5.58 -14.17
N GLN A 78 9.62 -5.63 -15.32
CA GLN A 78 11.05 -5.96 -15.38
C GLN A 78 11.89 -4.94 -14.60
N MET A 79 11.58 -3.66 -14.71
CA MET A 79 12.28 -2.61 -13.96
C MET A 79 12.12 -2.81 -12.46
N MET A 80 10.91 -3.08 -11.98
CA MET A 80 10.64 -3.31 -10.55
C MET A 80 11.36 -4.55 -10.03
N LEU A 81 11.30 -5.66 -10.75
CA LEU A 81 11.98 -6.91 -10.38
C LEU A 81 13.50 -6.73 -10.38
N ASN A 82 14.07 -6.12 -11.42
CA ASN A 82 15.51 -5.90 -11.54
C ASN A 82 16.06 -5.00 -10.41
N ASN A 83 15.26 -4.06 -9.94
CA ASN A 83 15.62 -3.18 -8.83
C ASN A 83 15.20 -3.75 -7.46
N LYS A 84 14.68 -4.97 -7.41
CA LYS A 84 14.18 -5.61 -6.19
C LYS A 84 13.19 -4.74 -5.41
N MET A 85 12.39 -3.96 -6.12
CA MET A 85 11.36 -3.11 -5.51
C MET A 85 10.31 -3.99 -4.86
N PHE A 86 9.85 -3.61 -3.66
CA PHE A 86 8.88 -4.37 -2.87
C PHE A 86 9.23 -5.84 -2.66
N HIS A 87 10.51 -6.18 -2.77
CA HIS A 87 10.95 -7.57 -2.66
C HIS A 87 10.76 -8.11 -1.25
N ARG A 88 10.25 -9.33 -1.18
CA ARG A 88 10.10 -10.13 0.02
C ARG A 88 10.63 -11.54 -0.28
N GLU A 89 11.67 -11.96 0.40
CA GLU A 89 12.38 -13.20 0.09
C GLU A 89 11.48 -14.43 0.10
N HIS A 90 10.55 -14.47 1.05
CA HIS A 90 9.69 -15.64 1.22
C HIS A 90 8.26 -15.24 1.62
N GLN A 91 7.26 -15.92 1.03
CA GLN A 91 5.85 -15.63 1.32
C GLN A 91 5.45 -15.90 2.79
N TYR A 92 6.19 -16.77 3.48
CA TYR A 92 5.98 -17.08 4.90
C TYR A 92 6.78 -16.17 5.84
N GLN A 93 7.49 -15.20 5.32
CA GLN A 93 8.20 -14.24 6.12
C GLN A 93 7.19 -13.39 6.91
N GLU A 94 7.25 -13.46 8.24
CA GLU A 94 6.32 -12.76 9.11
C GLU A 94 6.49 -11.25 9.08
N THR A 95 7.73 -10.80 8.85
CA THR A 95 8.06 -9.38 8.87
C THR A 95 8.91 -8.97 7.69
N VAL A 96 8.63 -7.80 7.16
CA VAL A 96 9.44 -7.09 6.15
C VAL A 96 10.12 -5.88 6.76
N LYS A 97 10.24 -5.85 8.08
CA LYS A 97 10.76 -4.71 8.84
C LYS A 97 12.08 -4.20 8.27
N GLY A 98 12.11 -2.92 7.96
CA GLY A 98 13.28 -2.25 7.45
C GLY A 98 13.52 -2.40 5.94
N SER A 99 12.75 -3.21 5.23
CA SER A 99 12.81 -3.31 3.77
C SER A 99 12.01 -2.20 3.07
N GLY A 100 12.12 -2.11 1.75
CA GLY A 100 11.28 -1.23 0.92
C GLY A 100 9.79 -1.60 0.99
N ALA A 101 9.49 -2.86 1.20
CA ALA A 101 8.13 -3.38 1.32
C ALA A 101 7.47 -3.11 2.69
N ASP A 102 8.23 -2.63 3.69
CA ASP A 102 7.66 -2.25 4.99
C ASP A 102 6.78 -1.01 4.88
N PHE A 103 5.78 -0.90 5.74
CA PHE A 103 5.02 0.34 5.88
C PHE A 103 5.89 1.43 6.52
N VAL A 104 5.62 2.67 6.18
CA VAL A 104 6.34 3.80 6.80
C VAL A 104 6.01 3.92 8.28
N GLU A 105 6.99 4.30 9.08
CA GLU A 105 6.87 4.34 10.55
C GLU A 105 5.74 5.25 11.02
N GLU A 106 5.49 6.34 10.29
CA GLU A 106 4.45 7.33 10.62
C GLU A 106 3.04 6.73 10.59
N LEU A 107 2.82 5.67 9.81
CA LEU A 107 1.51 5.03 9.68
C LEU A 107 1.30 3.86 10.64
N LYS A 108 2.38 3.25 11.13
CA LYS A 108 2.30 2.06 12.01
C LYS A 108 1.43 2.26 13.26
N PRO A 109 1.42 3.44 13.91
CA PRO A 109 0.54 3.68 15.07
C PRO A 109 -0.97 3.58 14.76
N TYR A 110 -1.35 3.67 13.49
CA TYR A 110 -2.75 3.61 13.05
C TYR A 110 -3.15 2.23 12.50
N LEU A 111 -2.21 1.28 12.48
CA LEU A 111 -2.46 -0.10 12.03
C LEU A 111 -2.87 -0.94 13.25
N ASP A 112 -4.15 -1.14 13.42
CA ASP A 112 -4.75 -1.89 14.52
C ASP A 112 -5.72 -2.97 13.99
N GLU A 113 -6.46 -3.62 14.87
CA GLU A 113 -7.41 -4.68 14.53
C GLU A 113 -8.55 -4.23 13.61
N ASN A 114 -8.78 -2.92 13.47
CA ASN A 114 -9.77 -2.33 12.57
C ASN A 114 -9.17 -1.92 11.21
N THR A 115 -7.88 -2.19 10.99
CA THR A 115 -7.20 -1.97 9.71
C THR A 115 -7.10 -3.29 8.96
N ILE A 116 -7.70 -3.35 7.78
CA ILE A 116 -7.67 -4.54 6.93
C ILE A 116 -6.53 -4.40 5.93
N ILE A 117 -5.51 -5.23 6.10
CA ILE A 117 -4.42 -5.35 5.11
C ILE A 117 -4.79 -6.50 4.19
N THR A 118 -5.02 -6.18 2.92
CA THR A 118 -5.39 -7.18 1.91
C THR A 118 -4.20 -8.03 1.50
N SER A 119 -4.44 -9.11 0.76
CA SER A 119 -3.35 -9.82 0.10
C SER A 119 -2.55 -8.84 -0.79
N PRO A 120 -1.24 -9.07 -0.97
CA PRO A 120 -0.45 -8.15 -1.77
C PRO A 120 -0.87 -8.18 -3.23
N HIS A 121 -0.98 -7.01 -3.84
CA HIS A 121 -1.09 -6.91 -5.28
C HIS A 121 0.29 -6.95 -5.94
N LYS A 122 0.31 -7.15 -7.23
CA LYS A 122 1.49 -7.00 -8.09
C LYS A 122 1.44 -5.60 -8.72
N ILE A 123 1.87 -5.40 -9.93
CA ILE A 123 1.83 -4.07 -10.55
C ILE A 123 0.41 -3.53 -10.69
N PHE A 124 -0.51 -4.39 -11.08
CA PHE A 124 -1.91 -4.00 -11.24
C PHE A 124 -2.66 -4.21 -9.94
N GLY A 125 -3.03 -3.11 -9.29
CA GLY A 125 -3.63 -3.08 -7.97
C GLY A 125 -4.83 -3.99 -7.76
N PRO A 126 -6.07 -3.48 -7.77
CA PRO A 126 -7.23 -4.26 -7.33
C PRO A 126 -7.51 -5.54 -8.11
N GLU A 127 -7.02 -5.65 -9.34
CA GLU A 127 -7.20 -6.82 -10.20
C GLU A 127 -6.38 -8.03 -9.72
N SER A 128 -5.30 -7.80 -9.01
CA SER A 128 -4.37 -8.85 -8.61
C SER A 128 -4.44 -9.23 -7.13
N ASN A 129 -5.39 -8.67 -6.37
CA ASN A 129 -5.57 -9.00 -4.96
C ASN A 129 -7.05 -9.10 -4.54
N ASP A 130 -7.29 -9.31 -3.24
CA ASP A 130 -8.63 -9.51 -2.69
C ASP A 130 -9.30 -8.22 -2.17
N LEU A 131 -8.82 -7.02 -2.53
CA LEU A 131 -9.37 -5.76 -2.03
C LEU A 131 -10.88 -5.65 -2.26
N ALA A 132 -11.35 -5.92 -3.48
CA ALA A 132 -12.77 -5.83 -3.81
C ALA A 132 -13.61 -6.83 -2.99
N LEU A 133 -13.09 -8.03 -2.73
CA LEU A 133 -13.74 -9.03 -1.88
C LEU A 133 -13.86 -8.50 -0.44
N GLN A 134 -12.77 -7.97 0.11
CA GLN A 134 -12.74 -7.47 1.49
C GLN A 134 -13.68 -6.27 1.68
N LEU A 135 -13.74 -5.36 0.73
CA LEU A 135 -14.68 -4.23 0.74
C LEU A 135 -16.14 -4.73 0.79
N ARG A 136 -16.50 -5.65 -0.12
CA ARG A 136 -17.87 -6.21 -0.16
C ARG A 136 -18.22 -6.98 1.12
N LYS A 137 -17.31 -7.80 1.64
CA LYS A 137 -17.52 -8.52 2.92
C LYS A 137 -17.79 -7.58 4.09
N ASN A 138 -17.27 -6.37 4.05
CA ASN A 138 -17.44 -5.36 5.08
C ASN A 138 -18.60 -4.39 4.80
N GLY A 139 -19.41 -4.62 3.77
CA GLY A 139 -20.54 -3.77 3.41
C GLY A 139 -20.15 -2.38 2.92
N ILE A 140 -18.94 -2.27 2.32
CA ILE A 140 -18.45 -1.00 1.77
C ILE A 140 -18.90 -0.86 0.32
N ASP A 141 -19.55 0.23 0.02
CA ASP A 141 -19.99 0.63 -1.33
C ASP A 141 -19.34 1.93 -1.81
N THR A 142 -18.70 2.66 -0.90
CA THR A 142 -18.04 3.93 -1.19
C THR A 142 -16.61 3.90 -0.66
N VAL A 143 -15.65 4.37 -1.45
CA VAL A 143 -14.25 4.45 -1.03
C VAL A 143 -13.68 5.87 -1.18
N ILE A 144 -12.89 6.27 -0.21
CA ILE A 144 -11.99 7.40 -0.30
C ILE A 144 -10.62 6.81 -0.58
N LEU A 145 -10.13 6.97 -1.81
CA LEU A 145 -8.88 6.35 -2.27
C LEU A 145 -7.72 7.32 -2.13
N ALA A 146 -6.63 6.84 -1.58
CA ALA A 146 -5.34 7.51 -1.52
C ALA A 146 -4.21 6.50 -1.72
N GLY A 147 -2.99 6.98 -1.90
CA GLY A 147 -1.80 6.13 -2.01
C GLY A 147 -0.88 6.55 -3.13
N MET A 148 0.01 5.64 -3.49
CA MET A 148 0.99 5.83 -4.57
C MET A 148 0.53 5.01 -5.79
N ASN A 149 0.54 5.65 -6.97
CA ASN A 149 0.26 5.05 -8.28
C ASN A 149 1.42 5.35 -9.22
#